data_d009fe9f1e3eea1ba2842097170e7d9c
#
_entry.id   d009fe9f1e3eea1ba2842097170e7d9c
#
_cell.length_a   1.000
_cell.length_b   1.000
_cell.length_c   1.000
_cell.angle_alpha   90.00
_cell.angle_beta   90.00
_cell.angle_gamma   90.00
#
_symmetry.space_group_name_H-M   'P 1'
#
loop_
_entity.id
_entity.type
_entity.pdbx_description
1 polymer ?
#
loop_
_entity_poly.entity_id
_entity_poly.type
_entity_poly.pdbx_seq_one_letter_code
_entity_poly.pdbx_strand_id
1 'polypeptide(L)'
;MRKLESLRKHMIAALAHRGLKDNPADLHFAIPSGSTIAQSRGGTDRGFEYRYTLSMGIFDCAWSFDEVILPLMIWVERWQPELLSLAAGAGGIAWEVEQLDDGKSDILVKIPITETVSLKLRPDGGHDLTRPEEQVPFALEPAAPLHRVYLDGEVIVACTHEVE
;
A
#
# COMPACT_ATOMS: atom_id res chain seq x y z
N MET A 1 -12.36 -1.12 0.79
CA MET A 1 -11.01 -1.70 0.73
C MET A 1 -10.10 -0.87 1.63
N ARG A 2 -9.70 -1.44 2.76
CA ARG A 2 -8.96 -0.72 3.81
C ARG A 2 -7.54 -0.36 3.36
N LYS A 3 -6.87 -1.31 2.69
CA LYS A 3 -5.48 -1.11 2.24
C LYS A 3 -5.35 -0.02 1.17
N LEU A 4 -6.29 0.06 0.23
CA LEU A 4 -6.34 1.14 -0.76
C LEU A 4 -6.39 2.52 -0.08
N GLU A 5 -7.28 2.69 0.90
CA GLU A 5 -7.43 3.97 1.60
C GLU A 5 -6.23 4.30 2.48
N SER A 6 -5.66 3.27 3.12
CA SER A 6 -4.42 3.42 3.90
C SER A 6 -3.26 3.86 3.01
N LEU A 7 -3.07 3.21 1.85
CA LEU A 7 -2.02 3.59 0.91
C LEU A 7 -2.21 5.01 0.39
N ARG A 8 -3.43 5.38 0.00
CA ARG A 8 -3.72 6.74 -0.47
C ARG A 8 -3.34 7.79 0.57
N LYS A 9 -3.76 7.61 1.82
CA LYS A 9 -3.43 8.54 2.91
C LYS A 9 -1.93 8.61 3.14
N HIS A 10 -1.27 7.47 3.15
CA HIS A 10 0.18 7.38 3.34
C HIS A 10 0.95 8.13 2.24
N MET A 11 0.63 7.89 0.97
CA MET A 11 1.31 8.54 -0.15
C MET A 11 1.07 10.05 -0.18
N ILE A 12 -0.17 10.51 0.08
CA ILE A 12 -0.47 11.96 0.18
C ILE A 12 0.33 12.61 1.31
N ALA A 13 0.46 11.96 2.45
CA ALA A 13 1.22 12.49 3.57
C ALA A 13 2.74 12.51 3.28
N ALA A 14 3.26 11.44 2.72
CA ALA A 14 4.69 11.31 2.40
C ALA A 14 5.15 12.30 1.33
N LEU A 15 4.31 12.55 0.32
CA LEU A 15 4.59 13.44 -0.80
C LEU A 15 3.96 14.84 -0.63
N ALA A 16 3.57 15.20 0.58
CA ALA A 16 2.97 16.50 0.88
C ALA A 16 3.89 17.69 0.49
N HIS A 17 5.21 17.52 0.64
CA HIS A 17 6.22 18.50 0.27
C HIS A 17 6.33 18.73 -1.25
N ARG A 18 5.76 17.83 -2.07
CA ARG A 18 5.66 17.93 -3.53
C ARG A 18 4.29 18.45 -4.00
N GLY A 19 3.49 18.97 -3.08
CA GLY A 19 2.17 19.55 -3.39
C GLY A 19 1.02 18.54 -3.46
N LEU A 20 1.25 17.26 -3.24
CA LEU A 20 0.21 16.22 -3.31
C LEU A 20 -0.87 16.41 -2.22
N LYS A 21 -0.54 17.08 -1.13
CA LYS A 21 -1.51 17.46 -0.10
C LYS A 21 -2.56 18.43 -0.62
N ASP A 22 -2.15 19.37 -1.48
CA ASP A 22 -3.03 20.40 -2.04
C ASP A 22 -3.75 19.88 -3.30
N ASN A 23 -3.12 18.97 -4.03
CA ASN A 23 -3.66 18.33 -5.23
C ASN A 23 -3.68 16.79 -5.12
N PRO A 24 -4.46 16.20 -4.21
CA PRO A 24 -4.49 14.73 -4.03
C PRO A 24 -5.07 13.98 -5.25
N ALA A 25 -5.70 14.71 -6.17
CA ALA A 25 -6.21 14.16 -7.42
C ALA A 25 -5.11 13.78 -8.42
N ASP A 26 -3.88 14.29 -8.25
CA ASP A 26 -2.74 13.93 -9.09
C ASP A 26 -2.26 12.50 -8.82
N LEU A 27 -2.70 11.91 -7.71
CA LEU A 27 -2.46 10.52 -7.37
C LEU A 27 -3.67 9.66 -7.72
N HIS A 28 -3.54 8.89 -8.78
CA HIS A 28 -4.60 8.06 -9.34
C HIS A 28 -4.52 6.63 -8.81
N PHE A 29 -5.68 6.06 -8.45
CA PHE A 29 -5.80 4.66 -8.07
C PHE A 29 -6.88 3.96 -8.88
N ALA A 30 -6.56 2.76 -9.34
CA ALA A 30 -7.50 1.86 -10.02
C ALA A 30 -7.29 0.41 -9.56
N ILE A 31 -8.36 -0.37 -9.61
CA ILE A 31 -8.31 -1.82 -9.40
C ILE A 31 -8.82 -2.48 -10.68
N PRO A 32 -7.92 -2.80 -11.63
CA PRO A 32 -8.31 -3.35 -12.92
C PRO A 32 -8.86 -4.78 -12.82
N SER A 33 -8.44 -5.53 -11.80
CA SER A 33 -8.86 -6.91 -11.61
C SER A 33 -8.74 -7.33 -10.15
N GLY A 34 -9.56 -8.30 -9.77
CA GLY A 34 -9.51 -8.92 -8.45
C GLY A 34 -10.31 -10.20 -8.40
N SER A 35 -10.09 -10.97 -7.35
CA SER A 35 -10.83 -12.18 -7.03
C SER A 35 -11.22 -12.22 -5.55
N THR A 36 -12.26 -12.97 -5.23
CA THR A 36 -12.68 -13.21 -3.86
C THR A 36 -12.61 -14.71 -3.61
N ILE A 37 -11.85 -15.11 -2.60
CA ILE A 37 -11.66 -16.51 -2.25
C ILE A 37 -12.34 -16.76 -0.91
N ALA A 38 -13.35 -17.63 -0.90
CA ALA A 38 -13.99 -18.04 0.34
C ALA A 38 -12.99 -18.83 1.21
N GLN A 39 -12.90 -18.43 2.49
CA GLN A 39 -12.13 -19.16 3.49
C GLN A 39 -13.11 -19.79 4.48
N SER A 40 -13.09 -21.12 4.55
CA SER A 40 -13.79 -21.88 5.59
C SER A 40 -12.75 -22.47 6.53
N ARG A 41 -12.75 -22.01 7.76
CA ARG A 41 -11.81 -22.50 8.79
C ARG A 41 -12.42 -23.58 9.70
N GLY A 42 -13.48 -24.24 9.25
CA GLY A 42 -14.19 -25.24 10.06
C GLY A 42 -15.01 -24.59 11.19
N GLY A 43 -16.22 -25.08 11.44
CA GLY A 43 -17.12 -24.52 12.45
C GLY A 43 -17.92 -23.31 11.97
N THR A 44 -18.20 -22.38 12.89
CA THR A 44 -19.03 -21.19 12.66
C THR A 44 -18.28 -20.01 12.06
N ASP A 45 -16.94 -20.07 12.02
CA ASP A 45 -16.10 -18.99 11.54
C ASP A 45 -16.01 -19.08 10.02
N ARG A 46 -16.55 -18.07 9.38
CA ARG A 46 -16.52 -17.88 7.93
C ARG A 46 -15.67 -16.68 7.60
N GLY A 47 -15.19 -16.63 6.38
CA GLY A 47 -14.44 -15.49 5.91
C GLY A 47 -14.18 -15.59 4.42
N PHE A 48 -13.53 -14.59 3.92
CA PHE A 48 -13.05 -14.54 2.55
C PHE A 48 -11.82 -13.66 2.45
N GLU A 49 -11.08 -13.82 1.39
CA GLU A 49 -9.91 -13.04 1.06
C GLU A 49 -10.14 -12.35 -0.29
N TYR A 50 -9.94 -11.06 -0.32
CA TYR A 50 -9.79 -10.33 -1.57
C TYR A 50 -8.33 -10.44 -2.04
N ARG A 51 -8.14 -10.79 -3.30
CA ARG A 51 -6.87 -10.67 -4.01
C ARG A 51 -7.07 -9.77 -5.21
N TYR A 52 -6.33 -8.69 -5.30
CA TYR A 52 -6.50 -7.74 -6.39
C TYR A 52 -5.19 -7.05 -6.74
N THR A 53 -5.09 -6.58 -7.97
CA THR A 53 -4.01 -5.70 -8.39
C THR A 53 -4.46 -4.26 -8.19
N LEU A 54 -3.70 -3.53 -7.37
CA LEU A 54 -3.88 -2.10 -7.21
C LEU A 54 -2.92 -1.38 -8.16
N SER A 55 -3.47 -0.55 -9.05
CA SER A 55 -2.68 0.33 -9.92
C SER A 55 -2.65 1.72 -9.29
N MET A 56 -1.44 2.25 -9.08
CA MET A 56 -1.19 3.61 -8.62
C MET A 56 -0.48 4.37 -9.74
N GLY A 57 -1.03 5.48 -10.17
CA GLY A 57 -0.50 6.32 -11.24
C GLY A 57 -0.24 7.75 -10.78
N ILE A 58 0.86 8.33 -11.25
CA ILE A 58 1.17 9.75 -11.16
C ILE A 58 1.57 10.18 -12.56
N PHE A 59 0.84 11.12 -13.13
CA PHE A 59 1.06 11.61 -14.50
C PHE A 59 1.72 12.98 -14.46
N ASP A 60 2.46 13.32 -15.52
CA ASP A 60 3.25 14.57 -15.61
C ASP A 60 4.17 14.79 -14.41
N CYS A 61 4.71 13.71 -13.85
CA CYS A 61 5.53 13.72 -12.65
C CYS A 61 6.91 14.32 -12.93
N ALA A 62 7.24 15.42 -12.24
CA ALA A 62 8.55 16.05 -12.30
C ALA A 62 9.52 15.50 -11.22
N TRP A 63 9.10 14.54 -10.41
CA TRP A 63 9.86 13.96 -9.31
C TRP A 63 10.63 12.74 -9.77
N SER A 64 11.69 12.38 -9.04
CA SER A 64 12.38 11.12 -9.32
C SER A 64 11.50 9.92 -8.98
N PHE A 65 11.72 8.81 -9.68
CA PHE A 65 11.01 7.55 -9.36
C PHE A 65 11.26 7.10 -7.92
N ASP A 66 12.48 7.33 -7.39
CA ASP A 66 12.84 6.97 -6.02
C ASP A 66 11.99 7.69 -4.97
N GLU A 67 11.60 8.94 -5.23
CA GLU A 67 10.73 9.70 -4.33
C GLU A 67 9.32 9.09 -4.23
N VAL A 68 8.87 8.44 -5.30
CA VAL A 68 7.56 7.76 -5.35
C VAL A 68 7.64 6.36 -4.75
N ILE A 69 8.70 5.59 -5.10
CA ILE A 69 8.77 4.19 -4.69
C ILE A 69 9.14 4.01 -3.21
N LEU A 70 9.98 4.88 -2.64
CA LEU A 70 10.40 4.75 -1.25
C LEU A 70 9.25 4.81 -0.24
N PRO A 71 8.35 5.80 -0.26
CA PRO A 71 7.20 5.80 0.64
C PRO A 71 6.27 4.60 0.38
N LEU A 72 6.13 4.15 -0.86
CA LEU A 72 5.39 2.94 -1.16
C LEU A 72 6.00 1.71 -0.48
N MET A 73 7.33 1.54 -0.54
CA MET A 73 8.01 0.41 0.10
C MET A 73 7.84 0.42 1.62
N ILE A 74 7.86 1.59 2.27
CA ILE A 74 7.59 1.75 3.70
C ILE A 74 6.15 1.28 4.03
N TRP A 75 5.17 1.65 3.19
CA TRP A 75 3.81 1.19 3.37
C TRP A 75 3.68 -0.33 3.17
N VAL A 76 4.36 -0.88 2.16
CA VAL A 76 4.36 -2.33 1.85
C VAL A 76 4.92 -3.14 3.02
N GLU A 77 6.00 -2.68 3.63
CA GLU A 77 6.60 -3.35 4.79
C GLU A 77 5.59 -3.57 5.92
N ARG A 78 4.71 -2.62 6.15
CA ARG A 78 3.70 -2.70 7.20
C ARG A 78 2.44 -3.48 6.78
N TRP A 79 1.98 -3.27 5.55
CA TRP A 79 0.64 -3.71 5.14
C TRP A 79 0.64 -4.92 4.21
N GLN A 80 1.77 -5.22 3.58
CA GLN A 80 1.91 -6.30 2.60
C GLN A 80 3.33 -6.91 2.67
N PRO A 81 3.81 -7.31 3.87
CA PRO A 81 5.20 -7.74 4.06
C PRO A 81 5.57 -8.97 3.24
N GLU A 82 4.60 -9.78 2.83
CA GLU A 82 4.83 -10.93 1.95
C GLU A 82 5.41 -10.55 0.59
N LEU A 83 5.20 -9.31 0.12
CA LEU A 83 5.80 -8.84 -1.14
C LEU A 83 7.31 -8.60 -1.04
N LEU A 84 7.84 -8.49 0.17
CA LEU A 84 9.26 -8.30 0.44
C LEU A 84 10.01 -9.63 0.53
N SER A 85 9.30 -10.76 0.56
CA SER A 85 9.92 -12.08 0.68
C SER A 85 10.39 -12.58 -0.68
N LEU A 86 11.69 -12.78 -0.83
CA LEU A 86 12.32 -13.37 -2.02
C LEU A 86 11.89 -14.83 -2.25
N ALA A 87 11.44 -15.53 -1.20
CA ALA A 87 11.07 -16.94 -1.25
C ALA A 87 9.67 -17.19 -1.81
N ALA A 88 8.83 -16.17 -1.91
CA ALA A 88 7.40 -16.37 -2.17
C ALA A 88 7.04 -16.58 -3.65
N GLY A 89 7.96 -16.41 -4.59
CA GLY A 89 7.61 -16.48 -6.03
C GLY A 89 6.47 -15.51 -6.42
N ALA A 90 6.01 -14.72 -5.47
CA ALA A 90 5.04 -13.68 -5.68
C ALA A 90 5.70 -12.62 -6.57
N GLY A 91 5.14 -12.41 -7.73
CA GLY A 91 5.55 -11.31 -8.59
C GLY A 91 5.59 -10.05 -7.75
N GLY A 92 6.75 -9.45 -7.62
CA GLY A 92 6.95 -8.25 -6.82
C GLY A 92 6.08 -7.08 -7.31
N ILE A 93 6.36 -5.90 -6.83
CA ILE A 93 5.73 -4.67 -7.30
C ILE A 93 6.24 -4.40 -8.71
N ALA A 94 5.34 -4.44 -9.68
CA ALA A 94 5.66 -4.10 -11.07
C ALA A 94 5.47 -2.60 -11.30
N TRP A 95 6.27 -2.01 -12.17
CA TRP A 95 6.15 -0.60 -12.50
C TRP A 95 6.48 -0.34 -13.97
N GLU A 96 5.95 0.75 -14.48
CA GLU A 96 6.18 1.28 -15.83
C GLU A 96 6.46 2.78 -15.67
N VAL A 97 7.49 3.27 -16.32
CA VAL A 97 7.84 4.70 -16.34
C VAL A 97 8.01 5.11 -17.79
N GLU A 98 7.22 6.07 -18.24
CA GLU A 98 7.32 6.69 -19.56
C GLU A 98 7.87 8.09 -19.39
N GLN A 99 9.01 8.37 -20.01
CA GLN A 99 9.61 9.70 -20.02
C GLN A 99 8.99 10.57 -21.10
N LEU A 100 8.59 11.77 -20.72
CA LEU A 100 7.99 12.76 -21.61
C LEU A 100 9.06 13.76 -22.09
N ASP A 101 8.79 14.42 -23.21
CA ASP A 101 9.74 15.35 -23.85
C ASP A 101 10.08 16.59 -23.02
N ASP A 102 9.24 16.93 -22.04
CA ASP A 102 9.42 18.10 -21.15
C ASP A 102 10.21 17.79 -19.87
N GLY A 103 10.81 16.60 -19.78
CA GLY A 103 11.58 16.16 -18.61
C GLY A 103 10.74 15.63 -17.45
N LYS A 104 9.43 15.44 -17.67
CA LYS A 104 8.53 14.76 -16.75
C LYS A 104 8.39 13.29 -17.08
N SER A 105 7.68 12.56 -16.25
CA SER A 105 7.41 11.13 -16.45
C SER A 105 5.99 10.76 -16.04
N ASP A 106 5.42 9.83 -16.77
CA ASP A 106 4.24 9.10 -16.30
C ASP A 106 4.70 7.85 -15.56
N ILE A 107 4.27 7.71 -14.32
CA ILE A 107 4.64 6.60 -13.44
C ILE A 107 3.40 5.78 -13.15
N LEU A 108 3.46 4.49 -13.45
CA LEU A 108 2.41 3.52 -13.13
C LEU A 108 3.02 2.38 -12.31
N VAL A 109 2.47 2.15 -11.12
CA VAL A 109 2.90 1.07 -10.22
C VAL A 109 1.75 0.09 -10.01
N LYS A 110 2.02 -1.20 -10.18
CA LYS A 110 1.06 -2.30 -10.00
C LYS A 110 1.45 -3.12 -8.77
N ILE A 111 0.57 -3.17 -7.79
CA ILE A 111 0.81 -3.75 -6.49
C ILE A 111 -0.19 -4.89 -6.27
N PRO A 112 0.24 -6.15 -6.14
CA PRO A 112 -0.66 -7.22 -5.74
C PRO A 112 -1.02 -7.06 -4.26
N ILE A 113 -2.32 -7.01 -3.96
CA ILE A 113 -2.85 -6.79 -2.61
C ILE A 113 -3.73 -7.95 -2.19
N THR A 114 -3.59 -8.35 -0.95
CA THR A 114 -4.49 -9.28 -0.27
C THR A 114 -5.16 -8.60 0.92
N GLU A 115 -6.47 -8.81 1.10
CA GLU A 115 -7.21 -8.35 2.29
C GLU A 115 -8.08 -9.47 2.83
N THR A 116 -7.82 -9.90 4.06
CA THR A 116 -8.66 -10.91 4.73
C THR A 116 -9.84 -10.27 5.44
N VAL A 117 -10.99 -10.90 5.30
CA VAL A 117 -12.23 -10.54 5.99
C VAL A 117 -12.73 -11.76 6.76
N SER A 118 -12.96 -11.60 8.04
CA SER A 118 -13.51 -12.64 8.92
C SER A 118 -14.94 -12.30 9.31
N LEU A 119 -15.80 -13.31 9.30
CA LEU A 119 -17.19 -13.22 9.72
C LEU A 119 -17.36 -14.08 10.97
N LYS A 120 -17.75 -13.48 12.07
CA LYS A 120 -18.03 -14.16 13.34
C LYS A 120 -19.53 -14.19 13.58
N LEU A 121 -20.06 -15.38 13.83
CA LEU A 121 -21.49 -15.56 14.14
C LEU A 121 -21.82 -14.90 15.50
N ARG A 122 -22.88 -14.12 15.51
CA ARG A 122 -23.45 -13.51 16.71
C ARG A 122 -24.51 -14.43 17.35
N PRO A 123 -24.77 -14.27 18.65
CA PRO A 123 -25.84 -15.01 19.32
C PRO A 123 -27.25 -14.76 18.75
N ASP A 124 -27.47 -13.60 18.14
CA ASP A 124 -28.74 -13.20 17.51
C ASP A 124 -28.92 -13.76 16.08
N GLY A 125 -27.97 -14.57 15.59
CA GLY A 125 -27.96 -15.11 14.23
C GLY A 125 -27.36 -14.19 13.17
N GLY A 126 -26.98 -12.96 13.55
CA GLY A 126 -26.24 -12.05 12.69
C GLY A 126 -24.75 -12.42 12.57
N HIS A 127 -23.98 -11.63 11.82
CA HIS A 127 -22.53 -11.79 11.70
C HIS A 127 -21.81 -10.48 11.93
N ASP A 128 -20.76 -10.52 12.74
CA ASP A 128 -19.80 -9.43 12.84
C ASP A 128 -18.73 -9.59 11.76
N LEU A 129 -18.55 -8.56 10.97
CA LEU A 129 -17.49 -8.51 9.96
C LEU A 129 -16.27 -7.81 10.57
N THR A 130 -15.15 -8.51 10.60
CA THR A 130 -13.88 -7.99 11.09
C THR A 130 -12.81 -8.08 10.01
N ARG A 131 -11.85 -7.17 10.06
CA ARG A 131 -10.64 -7.23 9.26
C ARG A 131 -9.48 -7.38 10.22
N PRO A 132 -8.89 -8.60 10.31
CA PRO A 132 -7.74 -8.85 11.16
C PRO A 132 -6.62 -7.86 10.83
N GLU A 133 -5.88 -7.47 11.84
CA GLU A 133 -4.62 -6.77 11.60
C GLU A 133 -3.62 -7.72 10.96
N GLU A 134 -2.83 -7.19 10.04
CA GLU A 134 -1.73 -7.95 9.43
C GLU A 134 -0.74 -8.32 10.53
N GLN A 135 -0.44 -9.60 10.65
CA GLN A 135 0.66 -10.03 11.50
C GLN A 135 1.96 -9.71 10.76
N VAL A 136 2.72 -8.77 11.27
CA VAL A 136 4.09 -8.56 10.81
C VAL A 136 4.86 -9.84 11.12
N PRO A 137 5.40 -10.57 10.11
CA PRO A 137 5.97 -11.91 10.31
C PRO A 137 7.17 -11.95 11.24
N PHE A 138 7.79 -10.82 11.49
CA PHE A 138 8.87 -10.65 12.46
C PHE A 138 8.58 -9.38 13.26
N ALA A 139 8.39 -9.55 14.56
CA ALA A 139 8.62 -8.47 15.50
C ALA A 139 10.14 -8.21 15.52
N LEU A 140 10.65 -7.60 14.46
CA LEU A 140 11.87 -6.81 14.60
C LEU A 140 11.53 -5.79 15.68
N GLU A 141 12.40 -5.66 16.68
CA GLU A 141 12.32 -4.52 17.60
C GLU A 141 12.02 -3.29 16.76
N PRO A 142 11.10 -2.42 17.19
CA PRO A 142 10.68 -1.31 16.36
C PRO A 142 11.91 -0.55 15.92
N ALA A 143 12.35 -0.78 14.70
CA ALA A 143 13.35 0.07 14.08
C ALA A 143 12.80 1.49 14.20
N ALA A 144 13.65 2.42 14.63
CA ALA A 144 13.25 3.81 14.74
C ALA A 144 12.48 4.19 13.47
N PRO A 145 11.27 4.73 13.59
CA PRO A 145 10.44 4.99 12.42
C PRO A 145 11.23 5.87 11.44
N LEU A 146 11.23 5.49 10.18
CA LEU A 146 11.89 6.27 9.14
C LEU A 146 11.17 7.61 8.99
N HIS A 147 11.79 8.68 9.49
CA HIS A 147 11.20 10.00 9.46
C HIS A 147 11.53 10.76 8.18
N ARG A 148 12.76 10.65 7.69
CA ARG A 148 13.24 11.37 6.52
C ARG A 148 14.33 10.59 5.79
N VAL A 149 14.31 10.68 4.47
CA VAL A 149 15.41 10.21 3.61
C VAL A 149 16.00 11.43 2.91
N TYR A 150 17.30 11.47 2.84
CA TYR A 150 18.06 12.56 2.21
C TYR A 150 18.84 12.01 1.02
N LEU A 151 18.86 12.75 -0.08
CA LEU A 151 19.75 12.55 -1.20
C LEU A 151 20.54 13.85 -1.40
N ASP A 152 21.87 13.76 -1.37
CA ASP A 152 22.79 14.92 -1.50
C ASP A 152 22.45 16.09 -0.55
N GLY A 153 21.91 15.78 0.63
CA GLY A 153 21.52 16.77 1.66
C GLY A 153 20.10 17.33 1.51
N GLU A 154 19.38 17.00 0.46
CA GLU A 154 17.98 17.36 0.26
C GLU A 154 17.04 16.26 0.76
N VAL A 155 15.93 16.64 1.39
CA VAL A 155 14.89 15.69 1.83
C VAL A 155 14.09 15.20 0.64
N ILE A 156 14.22 13.91 0.31
CA ILE A 156 13.45 13.28 -0.77
C ILE A 156 12.21 12.52 -0.27
N VAL A 157 12.19 12.15 1.02
CA VAL A 157 11.02 11.55 1.68
C VAL A 157 10.89 12.10 3.08
N ALA A 158 9.68 12.52 3.45
CA ALA A 158 9.33 12.91 4.81
C ALA A 158 8.07 12.14 5.24
N CYS A 159 8.22 11.21 6.18
CA CYS A 159 7.10 10.47 6.75
C CYS A 159 6.73 11.07 8.11
N THR A 160 5.53 11.59 8.23
CA THR A 160 4.94 11.95 9.52
C THR A 160 4.24 10.73 10.09
N HIS A 161 4.85 10.11 11.11
CA HIS A 161 4.14 9.16 11.94
C HIS A 161 3.34 9.95 12.97
N GLU A 162 2.03 10.01 12.83
CA GLU A 162 1.17 10.30 13.97
C GLU A 162 1.24 9.07 14.87
N VAL A 163 1.85 9.23 16.03
CA VAL A 163 1.82 8.24 17.12
C VAL A 163 0.42 8.36 17.73
N GLU A 164 -0.46 7.39 17.47
CA GLU A 164 -1.64 7.16 18.30
C GLU A 164 -1.25 6.45 19.60
#